data_faebcda9584380d13546613b1d109d94
#
_entry.id   faebcda9584380d13546613b1d109d94
#
_cell.length_a   1.000
_cell.length_b   1.000
_cell.length_c   1.000
_cell.angle_alpha   90.00
_cell.angle_beta   90.00
_cell.angle_gamma   90.00
#
_symmetry.space_group_name_H-M   'P 1'
#
loop_
_entity.id
_entity.type
_entity.pdbx_description
1 polymer ?
#
loop_
_entity_poly.entity_id
_entity_poly.type
_entity_poly.pdbx_seq_one_letter_code
_entity_poly.pdbx_strand_id
1 'polypeptide(L)'
;MMFLKKIFSSKKNKITNDDILNLFKYVNWQVKLVDVVCQRDKKTYKTKNKQLISLMNSDWVCGYIIGLSIQYFSNMKLDMKENIDVIIDTISNVFHTLKINNSKKSTEHTQRIDNFIINKLYENKKTDLSKGFNIGMGDYLKLLKITEDKVKIDKIIPLMELCHYLTDEMDLPRISETL
;
A
#
# COMPACT_ATOMS: atom_id res chain seq x y z
N MET A 1 -28.82 -13.49 -34.40
CA MET A 1 -27.79 -13.96 -33.46
C MET A 1 -26.49 -13.20 -33.66
N MET A 2 -26.55 -11.83 -33.64
CA MET A 2 -25.40 -10.97 -34.00
C MET A 2 -25.22 -9.76 -33.06
N PHE A 3 -25.78 -9.79 -31.84
CA PHE A 3 -25.78 -8.64 -30.92
C PHE A 3 -24.95 -8.83 -29.65
N LEU A 4 -24.32 -9.99 -29.42
CA LEU A 4 -23.58 -10.28 -28.20
C LEU A 4 -22.05 -10.18 -28.31
N LYS A 5 -21.50 -9.86 -29.49
CA LYS A 5 -20.04 -9.74 -29.69
C LYS A 5 -19.46 -8.35 -29.43
N LYS A 6 -20.26 -7.35 -29.04
CA LYS A 6 -19.80 -5.95 -28.85
C LYS A 6 -19.58 -5.53 -27.40
N ILE A 7 -19.78 -6.43 -26.42
CA ILE A 7 -19.70 -6.08 -25.00
C ILE A 7 -18.35 -6.45 -24.35
N PHE A 8 -17.50 -7.20 -25.03
CA PHE A 8 -16.21 -7.66 -24.49
C PHE A 8 -14.97 -7.20 -25.27
N SER A 9 -14.98 -6.05 -25.90
CA SER A 9 -13.71 -5.38 -26.15
C SER A 9 -13.34 -4.66 -24.85
N SER A 10 -12.69 -5.37 -23.91
CA SER A 10 -12.03 -4.71 -22.80
C SER A 10 -11.04 -3.73 -23.39
N LYS A 11 -11.35 -2.42 -23.34
CA LYS A 11 -10.33 -1.40 -23.53
C LYS A 11 -9.22 -1.77 -22.56
N LYS A 12 -8.02 -2.07 -23.05
CA LYS A 12 -6.81 -2.16 -22.21
C LYS A 12 -6.72 -0.83 -21.48
N ASN A 13 -7.18 -0.79 -20.24
CA ASN A 13 -7.05 0.42 -19.43
C ASN A 13 -5.58 0.55 -19.13
N LYS A 14 -4.96 1.59 -19.65
CA LYS A 14 -3.59 1.96 -19.25
C LYS A 14 -3.64 2.61 -17.88
N ILE A 15 -2.62 2.35 -17.07
CA ILE A 15 -2.43 3.05 -15.80
C ILE A 15 -2.26 4.55 -16.09
N THR A 16 -3.04 5.39 -15.43
CA THR A 16 -3.00 6.84 -15.57
C THR A 16 -2.25 7.47 -14.39
N ASN A 17 -1.83 8.73 -14.55
CA ASN A 17 -1.22 9.47 -13.44
C ASN A 17 -2.18 9.65 -12.26
N ASP A 18 -3.49 9.75 -12.51
CA ASP A 18 -4.49 9.83 -11.45
C ASP A 18 -4.59 8.53 -10.66
N ASP A 19 -4.47 7.38 -11.31
CA ASP A 19 -4.44 6.08 -10.64
C ASP A 19 -3.24 5.99 -9.70
N ILE A 20 -2.06 6.38 -10.18
CA ILE A 20 -0.83 6.43 -9.39
C ILE A 20 -0.99 7.38 -8.20
N LEU A 21 -1.54 8.57 -8.43
CA LEU A 21 -1.76 9.57 -7.38
C LEU A 21 -2.76 9.08 -6.34
N ASN A 22 -3.81 8.39 -6.74
CA ASN A 22 -4.80 7.83 -5.81
C ASN A 22 -4.21 6.73 -4.94
N LEU A 23 -3.47 5.79 -5.53
CA LEU A 23 -2.74 4.78 -4.76
C LEU A 23 -1.82 5.43 -3.73
N PHE A 24 -1.07 6.44 -4.16
CA PHE A 24 -0.18 7.19 -3.29
C PHE A 24 -0.92 7.86 -2.13
N LYS A 25 -2.07 8.48 -2.39
CA LYS A 25 -2.90 9.09 -1.35
C LYS A 25 -3.30 8.07 -0.28
N TYR A 26 -3.74 6.88 -0.65
CA TYR A 26 -4.15 5.83 0.30
C TYR A 26 -3.03 5.48 1.28
N VAL A 27 -1.84 5.21 0.78
CA VAL A 27 -0.70 4.82 1.64
C VAL A 27 -0.21 6.00 2.49
N ASN A 28 -0.07 7.17 1.88
CA ASN A 28 0.47 8.35 2.55
C ASN A 28 -0.41 8.84 3.71
N TRP A 29 -1.73 8.71 3.59
CA TRP A 29 -2.65 9.11 4.65
C TRP A 29 -2.43 8.33 5.94
N GLN A 30 -2.22 7.03 5.87
CA GLN A 30 -1.98 6.18 7.02
C GLN A 30 -0.67 6.55 7.73
N VAL A 31 0.37 6.77 6.95
CA VAL A 31 1.68 7.20 7.49
C VAL A 31 1.58 8.57 8.15
N LYS A 32 0.86 9.52 7.52
CA LYS A 32 0.65 10.85 8.12
C LYS A 32 -0.11 10.81 9.44
N LEU A 33 -1.09 9.94 9.59
CA LEU A 33 -1.81 9.80 10.85
C LEU A 33 -0.89 9.34 11.98
N VAL A 34 -0.04 8.35 11.71
CA VAL A 34 0.94 7.88 12.68
C VAL A 34 1.92 9.00 13.04
N ASP A 35 2.39 9.76 12.04
CA ASP A 35 3.27 10.92 12.28
C ASP A 35 2.60 11.98 13.16
N VAL A 36 1.31 12.30 12.93
CA VAL A 36 0.55 13.23 13.76
C VAL A 36 0.45 12.74 15.22
N VAL A 37 0.21 11.44 15.43
CA VAL A 37 0.19 10.86 16.79
C VAL A 37 1.56 10.96 17.44
N CYS A 38 2.64 10.68 16.70
CA CYS A 38 4.02 10.86 17.19
C CYS A 38 4.30 12.30 17.61
N GLN A 39 3.81 13.30 16.86
CA GLN A 39 4.07 14.72 17.13
C GLN A 39 3.39 15.24 18.40
N ARG A 40 2.33 14.59 18.87
CA ARG A 40 1.64 14.94 20.12
C ARG A 40 2.56 14.81 21.35
N ASP A 41 3.47 13.86 21.31
CA ASP A 41 4.48 13.70 22.36
C ASP A 41 5.80 14.38 21.98
N LYS A 42 5.89 15.68 22.29
CA LYS A 42 7.06 16.51 21.95
C LYS A 42 8.37 16.00 22.55
N LYS A 43 8.35 15.31 23.70
CA LYS A 43 9.56 14.84 24.39
C LYS A 43 10.19 13.65 23.67
N THR A 44 9.37 12.76 23.13
CA THR A 44 9.84 11.52 22.48
C THR A 44 9.75 11.57 20.97
N TYR A 45 9.21 12.66 20.40
CA TYR A 45 8.97 12.80 18.96
C TYR A 45 10.18 12.41 18.09
N LYS A 46 11.36 12.88 18.43
CA LYS A 46 12.59 12.58 17.65
C LYS A 46 12.91 11.08 17.63
N THR A 47 12.71 10.39 18.75
CA THR A 47 12.93 8.95 18.87
C THR A 47 11.83 8.17 18.15
N LYS A 48 10.58 8.55 18.35
CA LYS A 48 9.41 7.94 17.71
C LYS A 48 9.45 8.10 16.18
N ASN A 49 9.87 9.27 15.68
CA ASN A 49 10.04 9.49 14.25
C ASN A 49 11.15 8.60 13.64
N LYS A 50 12.26 8.39 14.34
CA LYS A 50 13.29 7.43 13.90
C LYS A 50 12.77 6.00 13.88
N GLN A 51 11.97 5.62 14.89
CA GLN A 51 11.33 4.33 14.96
C GLN A 51 10.34 4.14 13.80
N LEU A 52 9.50 5.14 13.49
CA LEU A 52 8.60 5.12 12.35
C LEU A 52 9.35 4.87 11.04
N ILE A 53 10.42 5.61 10.79
CA ILE A 53 11.28 5.43 9.61
C ILE A 53 11.84 4.00 9.54
N SER A 54 12.26 3.45 10.68
CA SER A 54 12.76 2.07 10.75
C SER A 54 11.66 1.06 10.41
N LEU A 55 10.48 1.19 11.01
CA LEU A 55 9.33 0.31 10.76
C LEU A 55 8.83 0.38 9.30
N MET A 56 8.84 1.56 8.69
CA MET A 56 8.49 1.72 7.28
C MET A 56 9.43 0.95 6.34
N ASN A 57 10.62 0.58 6.78
CA ASN A 57 11.55 -0.25 6.03
C ASN A 57 11.43 -1.76 6.38
N SER A 58 10.48 -2.14 7.25
CA SER A 58 10.26 -3.53 7.61
C SER A 58 9.71 -4.36 6.45
N ASP A 59 9.95 -5.67 6.49
CA ASP A 59 9.45 -6.61 5.50
C ASP A 59 7.92 -6.64 5.47
N TRP A 60 7.30 -6.52 6.64
CA TRP A 60 5.86 -6.49 6.74
C TRP A 60 5.26 -5.29 6.00
N VAL A 61 5.78 -4.08 6.24
CA VAL A 61 5.31 -2.86 5.57
C VAL A 61 5.58 -2.90 4.07
N CYS A 62 6.76 -3.38 3.66
CA CYS A 62 7.03 -3.61 2.25
C CYS A 62 5.99 -4.53 1.61
N GLY A 63 5.73 -5.68 2.23
CA GLY A 63 4.71 -6.62 1.77
C GLY A 63 3.33 -5.98 1.68
N TYR A 64 2.92 -5.26 2.72
CA TYR A 64 1.62 -4.58 2.76
C TYR A 64 1.43 -3.62 1.59
N ILE A 65 2.40 -2.74 1.33
CA ILE A 65 2.33 -1.77 0.23
C ILE A 65 2.28 -2.48 -1.12
N ILE A 66 3.07 -3.54 -1.32
CA ILE A 66 3.04 -4.33 -2.55
C ILE A 66 1.66 -4.98 -2.72
N GLY A 67 1.13 -5.64 -1.70
CA GLY A 67 -0.16 -6.33 -1.75
C GLY A 67 -1.33 -5.39 -2.04
N LEU A 68 -1.39 -4.26 -1.34
CA LEU A 68 -2.40 -3.23 -1.55
C LEU A 68 -2.32 -2.69 -2.99
N SER A 69 -1.12 -2.43 -3.51
CA SER A 69 -0.91 -1.91 -4.86
C SER A 69 -1.29 -2.92 -5.93
N ILE A 70 -0.90 -4.17 -5.78
CA ILE A 70 -1.26 -5.25 -6.72
C ILE A 70 -2.78 -5.42 -6.76
N GLN A 71 -3.45 -5.42 -5.61
CA GLN A 71 -4.90 -5.56 -5.56
C GLN A 71 -5.61 -4.34 -6.16
N TYR A 72 -5.08 -3.14 -5.95
CA TYR A 72 -5.57 -1.91 -6.56
C TYR A 72 -5.54 -2.01 -8.09
N PHE A 73 -4.41 -2.39 -8.69
CA PHE A 73 -4.28 -2.54 -10.13
C PHE A 73 -5.08 -3.72 -10.69
N SER A 74 -5.16 -4.83 -9.97
CA SER A 74 -5.99 -5.99 -10.36
C SER A 74 -7.46 -5.61 -10.47
N ASN A 75 -7.95 -4.73 -9.61
CA ASN A 75 -9.34 -4.27 -9.64
C ASN A 75 -9.65 -3.38 -10.86
N MET A 76 -8.65 -2.78 -11.48
CA MET A 76 -8.80 -2.00 -12.72
C MET A 76 -8.96 -2.88 -13.96
N LYS A 77 -8.99 -4.21 -13.81
CA LYS A 77 -9.03 -5.17 -14.92
C LYS A 77 -7.88 -5.00 -15.92
N LEU A 78 -6.73 -4.55 -15.45
CA LEU A 78 -5.52 -4.46 -16.24
C LEU A 78 -4.96 -5.85 -16.53
N ASP A 79 -4.39 -6.02 -17.71
CA ASP A 79 -3.54 -7.17 -17.96
C ASP A 79 -2.23 -7.01 -17.15
N MET A 80 -2.14 -7.77 -16.05
CA MET A 80 -1.01 -7.69 -15.12
C MET A 80 0.31 -8.04 -15.81
N LYS A 81 0.31 -8.96 -16.78
CA LYS A 81 1.53 -9.37 -17.47
C LYS A 81 2.08 -8.28 -18.38
N GLU A 82 1.19 -7.59 -19.09
CA GLU A 82 1.59 -6.51 -20.00
C GLU A 82 1.96 -5.21 -19.27
N ASN A 83 1.51 -5.05 -18.02
CA ASN A 83 1.73 -3.84 -17.23
C ASN A 83 2.67 -4.05 -16.03
N ILE A 84 3.31 -5.22 -15.91
CA ILE A 84 4.09 -5.57 -14.72
C ILE A 84 5.20 -4.56 -14.42
N ASP A 85 5.94 -4.13 -15.44
CA ASP A 85 7.04 -3.17 -15.28
C ASP A 85 6.53 -1.82 -14.76
N VAL A 86 5.41 -1.33 -15.33
CA VAL A 86 4.78 -0.06 -14.89
C VAL A 86 4.26 -0.17 -13.46
N ILE A 87 3.75 -1.34 -13.07
CA ILE A 87 3.28 -1.60 -11.71
C ILE A 87 4.46 -1.60 -10.74
N ILE A 88 5.55 -2.27 -11.07
CA ILE A 88 6.77 -2.32 -10.25
C ILE A 88 7.35 -0.92 -10.08
N ASP A 89 7.46 -0.15 -11.16
CA ASP A 89 7.93 1.23 -11.12
C ASP A 89 7.03 2.12 -10.26
N THR A 90 5.71 1.94 -10.38
CA THR A 90 4.75 2.69 -9.56
C THR A 90 4.91 2.37 -8.08
N ILE A 91 5.01 1.09 -7.72
CA ILE A 91 5.23 0.67 -6.32
C ILE A 91 6.56 1.23 -5.81
N SER A 92 7.61 1.17 -6.61
CA SER A 92 8.94 1.74 -6.27
C SER A 92 8.86 3.24 -6.03
N ASN A 93 8.08 3.97 -6.83
CA ASN A 93 7.84 5.40 -6.64
C ASN A 93 7.04 5.71 -5.37
N VAL A 94 6.07 4.87 -4.99
CA VAL A 94 5.37 4.97 -3.70
C VAL A 94 6.37 4.86 -2.56
N PHE A 95 7.27 3.87 -2.58
CA PHE A 95 8.33 3.71 -1.59
C PHE A 95 9.24 4.93 -1.53
N HIS A 96 9.68 5.43 -2.68
CA HIS A 96 10.55 6.62 -2.76
C HIS A 96 9.90 7.85 -2.15
N THR A 97 8.65 8.11 -2.47
CA THR A 97 7.93 9.32 -2.02
C THR A 97 7.60 9.28 -0.53
N LEU A 98 7.39 8.09 0.03
CA LEU A 98 7.22 7.92 1.48
C LEU A 98 8.53 8.08 2.26
N LYS A 99 9.64 8.46 1.62
CA LYS A 99 10.98 8.58 2.22
C LYS A 99 11.46 7.29 2.90
N ILE A 100 10.95 6.17 2.46
CA ILE A 100 11.40 4.83 2.90
C ILE A 100 12.82 4.58 2.36
N ASN A 101 13.40 5.56 1.64
CA ASN A 101 14.63 5.36 0.89
C ASN A 101 15.71 6.43 1.12
N ASN A 102 16.88 5.97 1.53
CA ASN A 102 18.15 6.53 1.08
C ASN A 102 18.38 6.09 -0.39
N SER A 103 18.87 6.98 -1.23
CA SER A 103 19.05 6.79 -2.68
C SER A 103 19.76 5.48 -3.10
N LYS A 104 20.60 4.91 -2.24
CA LYS A 104 21.25 3.60 -2.45
C LYS A 104 20.30 2.40 -2.33
N LYS A 105 19.19 2.54 -1.59
CA LYS A 105 18.23 1.45 -1.37
C LYS A 105 17.12 1.38 -2.43
N SER A 106 16.99 2.40 -3.28
CA SER A 106 15.95 2.44 -4.32
C SER A 106 16.07 1.24 -5.27
N THR A 107 17.27 0.98 -5.77
CA THR A 107 17.53 -0.16 -6.68
C THR A 107 17.31 -1.50 -5.97
N GLU A 108 17.75 -1.63 -4.72
CA GLU A 108 17.54 -2.83 -3.91
C GLU A 108 16.04 -3.11 -3.67
N HIS A 109 15.26 -2.07 -3.43
CA HIS A 109 13.81 -2.20 -3.24
C HIS A 109 13.11 -2.61 -4.53
N THR A 110 13.47 -2.01 -5.67
CA THR A 110 12.91 -2.38 -6.97
C THR A 110 13.22 -3.85 -7.29
N GLN A 111 14.46 -4.27 -7.12
CA GLN A 111 14.85 -5.68 -7.30
C GLN A 111 14.12 -6.61 -6.34
N ARG A 112 13.90 -6.19 -5.10
CA ARG A 112 13.17 -6.97 -4.10
C ARG A 112 11.69 -7.11 -4.48
N ILE A 113 11.04 -6.06 -4.95
CA ILE A 113 9.65 -6.08 -5.43
C ILE A 113 9.54 -7.01 -6.64
N ASP A 114 10.43 -6.84 -7.59
CA ASP A 114 10.51 -7.63 -8.81
C ASP A 114 10.66 -9.13 -8.48
N ASN A 115 11.66 -9.50 -7.69
CA ASN A 115 11.87 -10.87 -7.22
C ASN A 115 10.66 -11.42 -6.49
N PHE A 116 10.01 -10.63 -5.64
CA PHE A 116 8.86 -11.05 -4.87
C PHE A 116 7.65 -11.37 -5.75
N ILE A 117 7.41 -10.55 -6.76
CA ILE A 117 6.28 -10.71 -7.69
C ILE A 117 6.56 -11.82 -8.71
N ILE A 118 7.71 -11.78 -9.39
CA ILE A 118 8.03 -12.72 -10.48
C ILE A 118 8.19 -14.15 -9.94
N ASN A 119 8.90 -14.32 -8.84
CA ASN A 119 9.13 -15.64 -8.25
C ASN A 119 8.01 -16.10 -7.33
N LYS A 120 6.88 -15.37 -7.30
CA LYS A 120 5.70 -15.69 -6.49
C LYS A 120 6.03 -15.96 -5.01
N LEU A 121 7.00 -15.24 -4.45
CA LEU A 121 7.44 -15.45 -3.07
C LEU A 121 6.31 -15.14 -2.04
N TYR A 122 5.25 -14.46 -2.46
CA TYR A 122 4.04 -14.25 -1.67
C TYR A 122 3.27 -15.55 -1.35
N GLU A 123 3.52 -16.64 -2.06
CA GLU A 123 2.93 -17.96 -1.77
C GLU A 123 3.49 -18.56 -0.47
N ASN A 124 4.70 -18.17 -0.06
CA ASN A 124 5.28 -18.55 1.22
C ASN A 124 4.73 -17.71 2.38
N LYS A 125 3.60 -18.13 2.95
CA LYS A 125 2.88 -17.40 4.02
C LYS A 125 3.64 -17.24 5.34
N LYS A 126 4.84 -17.79 5.48
CA LYS A 126 5.61 -17.77 6.74
C LYS A 126 6.42 -16.49 6.93
N THR A 127 6.77 -15.80 5.86
CA THR A 127 7.59 -14.59 5.93
C THR A 127 6.74 -13.35 6.29
N ASP A 128 7.32 -12.38 6.98
CA ASP A 128 6.63 -11.14 7.31
C ASP A 128 6.27 -10.34 6.04
N LEU A 129 7.10 -10.42 5.00
CA LEU A 129 6.79 -9.86 3.69
C LEU A 129 5.50 -10.44 3.12
N SER A 130 5.32 -11.75 3.16
CA SER A 130 4.10 -12.42 2.65
C SER A 130 2.89 -12.19 3.55
N LYS A 131 3.08 -12.09 4.87
CA LYS A 131 1.99 -11.71 5.79
C LYS A 131 1.47 -10.30 5.46
N GLY A 132 2.38 -9.33 5.38
CA GLY A 132 2.03 -7.97 4.99
C GLY A 132 1.32 -7.91 3.65
N PHE A 133 1.83 -8.63 2.64
CA PHE A 133 1.23 -8.72 1.31
C PHE A 133 -0.25 -9.17 1.35
N ASN A 134 -0.54 -10.25 2.03
CA ASN A 134 -1.90 -10.78 2.13
C ASN A 134 -2.85 -9.82 2.87
N ILE A 135 -2.36 -9.15 3.90
CA ILE A 135 -3.13 -8.15 4.65
C ILE A 135 -3.39 -6.92 3.78
N GLY A 136 -2.39 -6.42 3.05
CA GLY A 136 -2.55 -5.29 2.16
C GLY A 136 -3.58 -5.53 1.04
N MET A 137 -3.58 -6.74 0.45
CA MET A 137 -4.62 -7.14 -0.50
C MET A 137 -6.00 -7.14 0.14
N GLY A 138 -6.14 -7.70 1.34
CA GLY A 138 -7.41 -7.74 2.08
C GLY A 138 -7.92 -6.36 2.44
N ASP A 139 -7.05 -5.46 2.85
CA ASP A 139 -7.38 -4.08 3.20
C ASP A 139 -7.95 -3.31 2.02
N TYR A 140 -7.35 -3.45 0.84
CA TYR A 140 -7.89 -2.82 -0.35
C TYR A 140 -9.31 -3.31 -0.68
N LEU A 141 -9.59 -4.60 -0.52
CA LEU A 141 -10.94 -5.15 -0.73
C LEU A 141 -11.95 -4.61 0.30
N LYS A 142 -11.52 -4.38 1.55
CA LYS A 142 -12.37 -3.70 2.56
C LYS A 142 -12.68 -2.26 2.13
N LEU A 143 -11.68 -1.52 1.64
CA LEU A 143 -11.84 -0.17 1.12
C LEU A 143 -12.90 -0.09 0.01
N LEU A 144 -12.84 -0.99 -0.95
CA LEU A 144 -13.80 -1.03 -2.05
C LEU A 144 -15.25 -1.19 -1.55
N LYS A 145 -15.49 -2.12 -0.63
CA LYS A 145 -16.83 -2.32 -0.05
C LYS A 145 -17.36 -1.06 0.62
N ILE A 146 -16.50 -0.33 1.33
CA ILE A 146 -16.90 0.89 2.04
C ILE A 146 -17.18 2.04 1.04
N THR A 147 -16.42 2.14 -0.06
CA THR A 147 -16.65 3.16 -1.10
C THR A 147 -17.92 2.90 -1.90
N GLU A 148 -18.29 1.64 -2.13
CA GLU A 148 -19.56 1.27 -2.75
C GLU A 148 -20.76 1.72 -1.90
N ASP A 149 -20.63 1.69 -0.58
CA ASP A 149 -21.65 2.15 0.37
C ASP A 149 -21.69 3.68 0.57
N LYS A 150 -21.02 4.46 -0.30
CA LYS A 150 -20.95 5.94 -0.28
C LYS A 150 -20.37 6.55 1.01
N VAL A 151 -19.60 5.80 1.77
CA VAL A 151 -18.86 6.35 2.91
C VAL A 151 -17.66 7.14 2.38
N LYS A 152 -17.51 8.40 2.81
CA LYS A 152 -16.36 9.22 2.42
C LYS A 152 -15.07 8.56 2.85
N ILE A 153 -14.09 8.52 1.95
CA ILE A 153 -12.75 7.95 2.17
C ILE A 153 -12.12 8.43 3.48
N ASP A 154 -12.36 9.67 3.87
CA ASP A 154 -11.88 10.29 5.10
C ASP A 154 -12.31 9.55 6.39
N LYS A 155 -13.36 8.74 6.33
CA LYS A 155 -13.86 7.94 7.48
C LYS A 155 -13.31 6.49 7.50
N ILE A 156 -12.55 6.09 6.48
CA ILE A 156 -12.08 4.72 6.29
C ILE A 156 -10.72 4.49 6.94
N ILE A 157 -9.99 5.56 7.20
CA ILE A 157 -8.61 5.53 7.68
C ILE A 157 -8.43 4.67 8.94
N PRO A 158 -9.33 4.68 9.95
CA PRO A 158 -9.20 3.84 11.14
C PRO A 158 -9.27 2.33 10.87
N LEU A 159 -9.67 1.93 9.66
CA LEU A 159 -9.84 0.52 9.28
C LEU A 159 -8.63 -0.08 8.57
N MET A 160 -7.58 0.72 8.37
CA MET A 160 -6.41 0.30 7.60
C MET A 160 -5.38 -0.37 8.51
N GLU A 161 -5.09 -1.61 8.22
CA GLU A 161 -4.17 -2.44 9.01
C GLU A 161 -2.73 -1.90 9.05
N LEU A 162 -2.30 -1.16 8.03
CA LEU A 162 -0.99 -0.50 8.06
C LEU A 162 -0.88 0.50 9.21
N CYS A 163 -1.92 1.31 9.40
CA CYS A 163 -1.95 2.28 10.48
C CYS A 163 -1.96 1.59 11.85
N HIS A 164 -2.74 0.53 12.00
CA HIS A 164 -2.78 -0.26 13.23
C HIS A 164 -1.43 -0.90 13.51
N TYR A 165 -0.82 -1.54 12.52
CA TYR A 165 0.50 -2.13 12.67
C TYR A 165 1.55 -1.10 13.12
N LEU A 166 1.61 0.05 12.48
CA LEU A 166 2.59 1.08 12.82
C LEU A 166 2.36 1.65 14.23
N THR A 167 1.10 1.84 14.65
CA THR A 167 0.80 2.33 16.02
C THR A 167 1.09 1.29 17.08
N ASP A 168 0.74 0.03 16.85
CA ASP A 168 0.98 -1.06 17.79
C ASP A 168 2.49 -1.31 17.97
N GLU A 169 3.27 -1.36 16.89
CA GLU A 169 4.73 -1.54 16.95
C GLU A 169 5.48 -0.34 17.58
N MET A 170 4.86 0.83 17.58
CA MET A 170 5.42 2.03 18.21
C MET A 170 4.90 2.26 19.63
N ASP A 171 4.07 1.38 20.15
CA ASP A 171 3.38 1.55 21.43
C ASP A 171 2.66 2.92 21.53
N LEU A 172 1.91 3.25 20.49
CA LEU A 172 1.11 4.46 20.41
C LEU A 172 -0.38 4.14 20.63
N PRO A 173 -1.16 5.07 21.21
CA PRO A 173 -2.61 4.88 21.31
C PRO A 173 -3.20 4.74 19.90
N ARG A 174 -4.16 3.84 19.75
CA ARG A 174 -4.84 3.64 18.46
C ARG A 174 -5.54 4.93 18.05
N ILE A 175 -5.45 5.26 16.76
CA ILE A 175 -5.99 6.52 16.22
C ILE A 175 -7.50 6.62 16.45
N SER A 176 -8.23 5.49 16.46
CA SER A 176 -9.65 5.44 16.81
C SER A 176 -9.98 5.86 18.26
N GLU A 177 -8.99 5.88 19.15
CA GLU A 177 -9.13 6.25 20.54
C GLU A 177 -8.81 7.74 20.79
N THR A 178 -8.27 8.42 19.79
CA THR A 178 -7.73 9.78 19.89
C THR A 178 -8.48 10.82 19.05
N LEU A 179 -9.45 10.39 18.24
CA LEU A 179 -10.35 11.23 17.44
C LEU A 179 -11.73 11.35 18.08
#